data_63d57683ae71d473bcce03f206c84a80
#
_entry.id   63d57683ae71d473bcce03f206c84a80
#
_cell.length_a   1.000
_cell.length_b   1.000
_cell.length_c   1.000
_cell.angle_alpha   90.00
_cell.angle_beta   90.00
_cell.angle_gamma   90.00
#
_symmetry.space_group_name_H-M   'P 1'
#
loop_
_entity.id
_entity.type
_entity.pdbx_description
1 polymer ?
#
loop_
_entity_poly.entity_id
_entity_poly.type
_entity_poly.pdbx_seq_one_letter_code
_entity_poly.pdbx_strand_id
1 'polypeptide(L)'
;HTHKDHISGLSSITKKTNLTVFIKRELLEEVRKVIPIDRIEIIDDSVNIKDLHIDLINASHDVPAFGFILDDGKNSAVYLTDTGYINRKYFSLTKNKTIYIIESNHDEKMLMEGKYPYILKQRVISDKGHLSNSYTARYLNKTIGNNTKYIILAHISENNNTPELAYSTVSTLLKENNFDEKNIIIAKQYEETEMVEV
;
A
#
# COMPACT_ATOMS: atom_id res chain seq x y z
N HIS A 1 7.71 -3.66 5.21
CA HIS A 1 7.97 -3.81 6.65
C HIS A 1 8.04 -5.29 7.03
N THR A 2 8.29 -5.59 8.30
CA THR A 2 8.66 -6.94 8.75
C THR A 2 7.54 -7.69 9.51
N HIS A 3 6.30 -7.27 9.42
CA HIS A 3 5.19 -8.05 9.95
C HIS A 3 5.04 -9.38 9.19
N LYS A 4 4.50 -10.39 9.86
CA LYS A 4 4.47 -11.77 9.35
C LYS A 4 3.72 -11.92 8.02
N ASP A 5 2.64 -11.21 7.85
CA ASP A 5 1.82 -11.18 6.62
C ASP A 5 2.58 -10.66 5.40
N HIS A 6 3.67 -9.88 5.62
CA HIS A 6 4.54 -9.38 4.54
C HIS A 6 5.78 -10.24 4.28
N ILE A 7 6.36 -10.90 5.30
CA ILE A 7 7.62 -11.61 5.15
C ILE A 7 7.52 -13.14 5.28
N SER A 8 6.36 -13.71 5.64
CA SER A 8 6.21 -15.16 5.85
C SER A 8 6.56 -16.02 4.62
N GLY A 9 6.31 -15.52 3.40
CA GLY A 9 6.66 -16.17 2.15
C GLY A 9 8.11 -16.02 1.70
N LEU A 10 8.86 -15.08 2.29
CA LEU A 10 10.18 -14.65 1.80
C LEU A 10 11.20 -15.79 1.78
N SER A 11 11.26 -16.59 2.87
CA SER A 11 12.15 -17.76 2.96
C SER A 11 11.84 -18.81 1.88
N SER A 12 10.57 -19.03 1.57
CA SER A 12 10.17 -20.00 0.55
C SER A 12 10.55 -19.54 -0.86
N ILE A 13 10.36 -18.26 -1.16
CA ILE A 13 10.71 -17.67 -2.45
C ILE A 13 12.21 -17.70 -2.67
N THR A 14 12.99 -17.23 -1.71
CA THR A 14 14.45 -17.14 -1.83
C THR A 14 15.15 -18.50 -1.88
N LYS A 15 14.56 -19.55 -1.28
CA LYS A 15 15.07 -20.92 -1.42
C LYS A 15 14.81 -21.53 -2.80
N LYS A 16 13.73 -21.13 -3.47
CA LYS A 16 13.32 -21.66 -4.78
C LYS A 16 13.88 -20.85 -5.95
N THR A 17 14.37 -19.65 -5.70
CA THR A 17 14.83 -18.71 -6.73
C THR A 17 16.15 -18.07 -6.34
N ASN A 18 16.83 -17.47 -7.32
CA ASN A 18 18.05 -16.69 -7.09
C ASN A 18 17.74 -15.18 -6.97
N LEU A 19 16.58 -14.83 -6.45
CA LEU A 19 16.18 -13.43 -6.31
C LEU A 19 17.00 -12.72 -5.23
N THR A 20 17.33 -11.47 -5.52
CA THR A 20 17.87 -10.50 -4.54
C THR A 20 16.72 -9.76 -3.89
N VAL A 21 16.82 -9.55 -2.60
CA VAL A 21 15.82 -8.83 -1.79
C VAL A 21 16.38 -7.47 -1.43
N PHE A 22 15.79 -6.43 -1.98
CA PHE A 22 16.17 -5.05 -1.71
C PHE A 22 15.44 -4.55 -0.46
N ILE A 23 16.18 -4.03 0.50
CA ILE A 23 15.61 -3.53 1.76
C ILE A 23 16.29 -2.24 2.24
N LYS A 24 15.59 -1.48 3.07
CA LYS A 24 16.21 -0.42 3.86
C LYS A 24 17.03 -1.03 4.99
N ARG A 25 18.11 -0.32 5.37
CA ARG A 25 19.03 -0.74 6.45
C ARG A 25 18.32 -1.04 7.75
N GLU A 26 17.27 -0.30 8.07
CA GLU A 26 16.48 -0.46 9.30
C GLU A 26 15.79 -1.83 9.42
N LEU A 27 15.57 -2.51 8.29
CA LEU A 27 14.91 -3.81 8.23
C LEU A 27 15.90 -4.99 8.31
N LEU A 28 17.22 -4.73 8.21
CA LEU A 28 18.23 -5.76 8.04
C LEU A 28 18.21 -6.80 9.17
N GLU A 29 18.10 -6.35 10.42
CA GLU A 29 18.17 -7.24 11.58
C GLU A 29 17.01 -8.24 11.64
N GLU A 30 15.84 -7.85 11.16
CA GLU A 30 14.67 -8.73 11.12
C GLU A 30 14.69 -9.62 9.86
N VAL A 31 15.05 -9.09 8.71
CA VAL A 31 15.04 -9.83 7.44
C VAL A 31 16.13 -10.92 7.43
N ARG A 32 17.33 -10.67 7.99
CA ARG A 32 18.40 -11.67 8.06
C ARG A 32 18.07 -12.87 8.96
N LYS A 33 17.06 -12.77 9.81
CA LYS A 33 16.54 -13.93 10.57
C LYS A 33 15.74 -14.89 9.70
N VAL A 34 15.27 -14.40 8.54
CA VAL A 34 14.36 -15.12 7.63
C VAL A 34 15.07 -15.65 6.40
N ILE A 35 16.04 -14.89 5.86
CA ILE A 35 16.80 -15.24 4.66
C ILE A 35 18.31 -15.00 4.83
N PRO A 36 19.15 -15.72 4.05
CA PRO A 36 20.59 -15.53 4.05
C PRO A 36 21.01 -14.11 3.64
N ILE A 37 22.07 -13.60 4.24
CA ILE A 37 22.55 -12.21 4.02
C ILE A 37 23.04 -11.96 2.60
N ASP A 38 23.58 -12.96 1.92
CA ASP A 38 24.02 -12.90 0.53
C ASP A 38 22.87 -12.70 -0.48
N ARG A 39 21.63 -12.81 -0.01
CA ARG A 39 20.41 -12.53 -0.77
C ARG A 39 19.86 -11.13 -0.53
N ILE A 40 20.50 -10.34 0.31
CA ILE A 40 20.02 -9.02 0.73
C ILE A 40 20.89 -7.93 0.11
N GLU A 41 20.26 -6.96 -0.51
CA GLU A 41 20.88 -5.71 -0.94
C GLU A 41 20.25 -4.54 -0.20
N ILE A 42 21.10 -3.71 0.41
CA ILE A 42 20.63 -2.53 1.15
C ILE A 42 20.53 -1.36 0.19
N ILE A 43 19.37 -0.73 0.19
CA ILE A 43 19.10 0.45 -0.63
C ILE A 43 18.83 1.69 0.26
N ASP A 44 19.05 2.84 -0.33
CA ASP A 44 18.69 4.14 0.26
C ASP A 44 17.23 4.52 -0.09
N ASP A 45 16.96 5.80 -0.32
CA ASP A 45 15.61 6.29 -0.57
C ASP A 45 15.11 6.01 -1.99
N SER A 46 16.00 5.55 -2.89
CA SER A 46 15.63 5.12 -4.24
C SER A 46 16.58 4.05 -4.76
N VAL A 47 16.14 3.31 -5.78
CA VAL A 47 16.95 2.32 -6.49
C VAL A 47 16.50 2.22 -7.95
N ASN A 48 17.45 1.93 -8.85
CA ASN A 48 17.16 1.56 -10.23
C ASN A 48 17.38 0.06 -10.42
N ILE A 49 16.37 -0.63 -10.89
CA ILE A 49 16.42 -2.06 -11.21
C ILE A 49 16.09 -2.20 -12.70
N LYS A 50 17.11 -2.35 -13.54
CA LYS A 50 17.01 -2.27 -15.02
C LYS A 50 16.39 -0.93 -15.42
N ASP A 51 15.25 -0.97 -16.12
CA ASP A 51 14.54 0.21 -16.64
C ASP A 51 13.52 0.78 -15.63
N LEU A 52 13.41 0.16 -14.45
CA LEU A 52 12.47 0.57 -13.42
C LEU A 52 13.17 1.42 -12.36
N HIS A 53 12.73 2.66 -12.20
CA HIS A 53 13.09 3.53 -11.08
C HIS A 53 12.10 3.33 -9.94
N ILE A 54 12.60 3.20 -8.71
CA ILE A 54 11.78 3.00 -7.52
C ILE A 54 12.18 4.01 -6.45
N ASP A 55 11.27 4.90 -6.09
CA ASP A 55 11.39 5.78 -4.91
C ASP A 55 10.68 5.14 -3.71
N LEU A 56 11.25 5.30 -2.53
CA LEU A 56 10.65 4.83 -1.29
C LEU A 56 9.91 5.95 -0.56
N ILE A 57 8.74 5.63 -0.04
CA ILE A 57 7.92 6.49 0.81
C ILE A 57 7.94 5.92 2.22
N ASN A 58 8.33 6.71 3.21
CA ASN A 58 8.18 6.29 4.61
C ASN A 58 6.69 6.22 4.98
N ALA A 59 6.21 5.05 5.27
CA ALA A 59 4.89 4.84 5.83
C ALA A 59 4.87 5.12 7.34
N SER A 60 3.76 5.58 7.85
CA SER A 60 3.59 5.81 9.29
C SER A 60 2.98 4.57 9.93
N HIS A 61 3.83 3.72 10.49
CA HIS A 61 3.43 2.45 11.07
C HIS A 61 4.14 2.18 12.40
N ASP A 62 3.76 1.13 13.12
CA ASP A 62 4.35 0.77 14.44
C ASP A 62 5.76 0.17 14.34
N VAL A 63 6.16 -0.28 13.15
CA VAL A 63 7.52 -0.67 12.79
C VAL A 63 7.98 0.14 11.57
N PRO A 64 9.30 0.20 11.26
CA PRO A 64 9.77 0.82 10.02
C PRO A 64 9.08 0.20 8.81
N ALA A 65 8.33 1.01 8.06
CA ALA A 65 7.54 0.57 6.91
C ALA A 65 7.70 1.54 5.74
N PHE A 66 7.64 1.01 4.53
CA PHE A 66 7.88 1.75 3.30
C PHE A 66 6.86 1.40 2.23
N GLY A 67 6.34 2.42 1.57
CA GLY A 67 5.66 2.29 0.30
C GLY A 67 6.61 2.60 -0.85
N PHE A 68 6.14 2.43 -2.09
CA PHE A 68 6.96 2.54 -3.28
C PHE A 68 6.26 3.40 -4.34
N ILE A 69 7.07 4.17 -5.07
CA ILE A 69 6.68 4.74 -6.36
C ILE A 69 7.54 4.06 -7.40
N LEU A 70 6.91 3.36 -8.32
CA LEU A 70 7.57 2.67 -9.43
C LEU A 70 7.36 3.49 -10.70
N ASP A 71 8.41 3.69 -11.49
CA ASP A 71 8.37 4.47 -12.73
C ASP A 71 9.24 3.79 -13.80
N ASP A 72 8.64 3.43 -14.95
CA ASP A 72 9.34 2.82 -16.09
C ASP A 72 9.62 3.83 -17.21
N GLY A 73 9.42 5.12 -16.93
CA GLY A 73 9.57 6.21 -17.89
C GLY A 73 8.35 6.46 -18.78
N LYS A 74 7.35 5.59 -18.76
CA LYS A 74 6.05 5.73 -19.49
C LYS A 74 4.87 5.71 -18.53
N ASN A 75 4.85 4.76 -17.64
CA ASN A 75 3.83 4.54 -16.65
C ASN A 75 4.43 4.59 -15.24
N SER A 76 3.60 4.91 -14.28
CA SER A 76 4.05 4.96 -12.89
C SER A 76 3.00 4.43 -11.94
N ALA A 77 3.43 3.79 -10.86
CA ALA A 77 2.55 3.24 -9.85
C ALA A 77 2.94 3.69 -8.44
N VAL A 78 1.96 3.96 -7.61
CA VAL A 78 2.11 4.09 -6.15
C VAL A 78 1.67 2.79 -5.51
N TYR A 79 2.51 2.20 -4.67
CA TYR A 79 2.15 1.08 -3.80
C TYR A 79 2.31 1.52 -2.35
N LEU A 80 1.22 1.58 -1.59
CA LEU A 80 1.25 2.06 -0.21
C LEU A 80 0.19 1.38 0.64
N THR A 81 0.64 0.51 1.54
CA THR A 81 -0.15 -0.15 2.58
C THR A 81 0.46 0.12 3.95
N ASP A 82 -0.22 -0.26 5.00
CA ASP A 82 0.29 -0.23 6.38
C ASP A 82 0.79 1.15 6.80
N THR A 83 -0.12 2.11 6.72
CA THR A 83 0.16 3.49 7.13
C THR A 83 -1.08 4.13 7.75
N GLY A 84 -0.92 4.73 8.93
CA GLY A 84 -2.02 5.43 9.59
C GLY A 84 -2.30 6.81 8.96
N TYR A 85 -1.31 7.41 8.30
CA TYR A 85 -1.50 8.63 7.50
C TYR A 85 -0.40 8.78 6.44
N ILE A 86 -0.68 9.57 5.42
CA ILE A 86 0.28 9.89 4.36
C ILE A 86 0.80 11.30 4.58
N ASN A 87 2.12 11.42 4.79
CA ASN A 87 2.74 12.72 5.00
C ASN A 87 2.59 13.61 3.75
N ARG A 88 2.17 14.85 3.95
CA ARG A 88 1.92 15.82 2.87
C ARG A 88 3.14 16.08 1.97
N LYS A 89 4.36 15.88 2.48
CA LYS A 89 5.59 16.02 1.67
C LYS A 89 5.62 15.07 0.47
N TYR A 90 4.90 13.94 0.53
CA TYR A 90 4.83 12.97 -0.57
C TYR A 90 3.71 13.24 -1.58
N PHE A 91 2.80 14.19 -1.32
CA PHE A 91 1.66 14.43 -2.21
C PHE A 91 2.09 14.87 -3.62
N SER A 92 3.11 15.73 -3.73
CA SER A 92 3.65 16.13 -5.03
C SER A 92 4.28 14.96 -5.77
N LEU A 93 4.99 14.10 -5.06
CA LEU A 93 5.69 12.94 -5.62
C LEU A 93 4.71 11.86 -6.09
N THR A 94 3.62 11.67 -5.36
CA THR A 94 2.59 10.67 -5.68
C THR A 94 1.48 11.18 -6.60
N LYS A 95 1.52 12.46 -7.00
CA LYS A 95 0.46 13.07 -7.81
C LYS A 95 0.47 12.54 -9.26
N ASN A 96 -0.74 12.35 -9.83
CA ASN A 96 -0.98 12.05 -11.24
C ASN A 96 -0.23 10.80 -11.75
N LYS A 97 -0.12 9.77 -10.90
CA LYS A 97 0.46 8.49 -11.28
C LYS A 97 -0.55 7.63 -12.05
N THR A 98 -0.05 6.70 -12.85
CA THR A 98 -0.87 5.85 -13.72
C THR A 98 -1.72 4.86 -12.92
N ILE A 99 -1.14 4.28 -11.86
CA ILE A 99 -1.79 3.30 -11.00
C ILE A 99 -1.59 3.69 -9.53
N TYR A 100 -2.63 3.51 -8.72
CA TYR A 100 -2.55 3.54 -7.27
C TYR A 100 -2.95 2.19 -6.70
N ILE A 101 -2.03 1.51 -6.00
CA ILE A 101 -2.29 0.34 -5.17
C ILE A 101 -2.19 0.85 -3.73
N ILE A 102 -3.32 1.05 -3.09
CA ILE A 102 -3.37 1.78 -1.82
C ILE A 102 -4.28 1.08 -0.82
N GLU A 103 -3.88 1.16 0.44
CA GLU A 103 -4.67 0.66 1.55
C GLU A 103 -6.03 1.36 1.64
N SER A 104 -7.08 0.57 1.88
CA SER A 104 -8.41 1.02 2.31
C SER A 104 -8.87 0.07 3.41
N ASN A 105 -8.23 0.17 4.59
CA ASN A 105 -8.26 -0.90 5.57
C ASN A 105 -9.62 -1.04 6.26
N HIS A 106 -10.17 0.03 6.77
CA HIS A 106 -11.36 -0.05 7.62
C HIS A 106 -12.40 1.02 7.30
N ASP A 107 -13.65 0.66 7.52
CA ASP A 107 -14.74 1.61 7.71
C ASP A 107 -14.75 2.08 9.17
N GLU A 108 -14.78 3.38 9.39
CA GLU A 108 -14.65 4.00 10.71
C GLU A 108 -15.80 3.57 11.65
N LYS A 109 -17.02 3.48 11.13
CA LYS A 109 -18.19 3.06 11.89
C LYS A 109 -18.13 1.58 12.23
N MET A 110 -17.84 0.72 11.25
CA MET A 110 -17.67 -0.71 11.44
C MET A 110 -16.61 -1.03 12.50
N LEU A 111 -15.47 -0.33 12.44
CA LEU A 111 -14.40 -0.47 13.43
C LEU A 111 -14.90 -0.09 14.84
N MET A 112 -15.57 1.06 14.98
CA MET A 112 -16.00 1.54 16.30
C MET A 112 -17.11 0.66 16.91
N GLU A 113 -18.02 0.15 16.10
CA GLU A 113 -19.10 -0.74 16.53
C GLU A 113 -18.67 -2.22 16.58
N GLY A 114 -17.54 -2.57 15.95
CA GLY A 114 -17.04 -3.94 15.82
C GLY A 114 -16.54 -4.56 17.12
N LYS A 115 -16.19 -5.84 17.04
CA LYS A 115 -15.82 -6.69 18.19
C LYS A 115 -14.41 -6.46 18.76
N TYR A 116 -13.58 -5.66 18.10
CA TYR A 116 -12.22 -5.42 18.57
C TYR A 116 -12.23 -4.76 19.96
N PRO A 117 -11.29 -5.17 20.86
CA PRO A 117 -11.07 -4.45 22.12
C PRO A 117 -10.74 -2.99 21.86
N TYR A 118 -11.12 -2.10 22.76
CA TYR A 118 -10.92 -0.66 22.62
C TYR A 118 -9.48 -0.28 22.29
N ILE A 119 -8.50 -0.89 22.96
CA ILE A 119 -7.08 -0.66 22.72
C ILE A 119 -6.70 -0.97 21.26
N LEU A 120 -7.21 -2.06 20.70
CA LEU A 120 -6.96 -2.42 19.32
C LEU A 120 -7.60 -1.45 18.32
N LYS A 121 -8.84 -1.00 18.61
CA LYS A 121 -9.49 0.05 17.82
C LYS A 121 -8.66 1.32 17.79
N GLN A 122 -8.16 1.78 18.96
CA GLN A 122 -7.31 2.96 19.07
C GLN A 122 -5.99 2.79 18.28
N ARG A 123 -5.40 1.60 18.30
CA ARG A 123 -4.21 1.31 17.48
C ARG A 123 -4.52 1.42 15.98
N VAL A 124 -5.61 0.82 15.51
CA VAL A 124 -5.98 0.83 14.08
C VAL A 124 -6.21 2.25 13.57
N ILE A 125 -6.90 3.11 14.32
CA ILE A 125 -7.18 4.50 13.90
C ILE A 125 -6.04 5.49 14.17
N SER A 126 -4.97 5.06 14.84
CA SER A 126 -3.85 5.94 15.16
C SER A 126 -3.02 6.30 13.92
N ASP A 127 -2.20 7.34 14.05
CA ASP A 127 -1.24 7.74 13.01
C ASP A 127 -0.27 6.62 12.61
N LYS A 128 -0.10 5.60 13.46
CA LYS A 128 0.72 4.40 13.21
C LYS A 128 -0.10 3.15 12.89
N GLY A 129 -1.39 3.30 12.69
CA GLY A 129 -2.30 2.23 12.34
C GLY A 129 -2.48 2.06 10.84
N HIS A 130 -3.72 2.23 10.37
CA HIS A 130 -4.11 1.98 8.99
C HIS A 130 -5.03 3.08 8.45
N LEU A 131 -5.03 3.27 7.12
CA LEU A 131 -5.93 4.22 6.46
C LEU A 131 -7.37 3.72 6.51
N SER A 132 -8.28 4.61 6.91
CA SER A 132 -9.72 4.37 6.72
C SER A 132 -10.13 4.58 5.26
N ASN A 133 -11.28 4.03 4.86
CA ASN A 133 -11.85 4.25 3.53
C ASN A 133 -11.98 5.74 3.20
N SER A 134 -12.44 6.54 4.15
CA SER A 134 -12.63 7.98 3.96
C SER A 134 -11.30 8.74 3.85
N TYR A 135 -10.25 8.32 4.57
CA TYR A 135 -8.93 8.93 4.42
C TYR A 135 -8.32 8.60 3.05
N THR A 136 -8.40 7.35 2.63
CA THR A 136 -7.95 6.91 1.31
C THR A 136 -8.65 7.67 0.19
N ALA A 137 -9.98 7.79 0.27
CA ALA A 137 -10.75 8.57 -0.70
C ALA A 137 -10.28 10.03 -0.78
N ARG A 138 -10.07 10.70 0.36
CA ARG A 138 -9.59 12.09 0.42
C ARG A 138 -8.16 12.25 -0.12
N TYR A 139 -7.29 11.28 0.13
CA TYR A 139 -5.94 11.29 -0.43
C TYR A 139 -5.97 11.14 -1.95
N LEU A 140 -6.68 10.14 -2.45
CA LEU A 140 -6.83 9.89 -3.89
C LEU A 140 -7.44 11.10 -4.59
N ASN A 141 -8.47 11.70 -4.03
CA ASN A 141 -9.13 12.91 -4.58
C ASN A 141 -8.16 14.08 -4.79
N LYS A 142 -7.07 14.14 -4.02
CA LYS A 142 -6.02 15.18 -4.13
C LYS A 142 -4.86 14.80 -5.05
N THR A 143 -4.68 13.52 -5.32
CA THR A 143 -3.47 13.03 -5.99
C THR A 143 -3.73 12.45 -7.38
N ILE A 144 -4.90 11.89 -7.65
CA ILE A 144 -5.25 11.44 -9.02
C ILE A 144 -5.22 12.61 -10.01
N GLY A 145 -5.07 12.29 -11.28
CA GLY A 145 -5.05 13.27 -12.37
C GLY A 145 -5.31 12.60 -13.73
N ASN A 146 -5.06 13.33 -14.81
CA ASN A 146 -5.38 12.87 -16.16
C ASN A 146 -4.62 11.59 -16.59
N ASN A 147 -3.46 11.30 -15.98
CA ASN A 147 -2.70 10.09 -16.28
C ASN A 147 -3.17 8.88 -15.48
N THR A 148 -4.04 9.08 -14.47
CA THR A 148 -4.50 7.99 -13.61
C THR A 148 -5.46 7.10 -14.35
N LYS A 149 -5.08 5.83 -14.53
CA LYS A 149 -5.89 4.81 -15.21
C LYS A 149 -6.58 3.88 -14.23
N TYR A 150 -5.89 3.42 -13.19
CA TYR A 150 -6.44 2.44 -12.26
C TYR A 150 -6.16 2.81 -10.80
N ILE A 151 -7.11 2.45 -9.96
CA ILE A 151 -7.00 2.50 -8.50
C ILE A 151 -7.32 1.11 -7.97
N ILE A 152 -6.37 0.50 -7.26
CA ILE A 152 -6.52 -0.81 -6.64
C ILE A 152 -6.57 -0.60 -5.13
N LEU A 153 -7.74 -0.80 -4.54
CA LEU A 153 -7.92 -0.74 -3.10
C LEU A 153 -7.48 -2.07 -2.49
N ALA A 154 -6.49 -2.03 -1.63
CA ALA A 154 -5.84 -3.20 -1.04
C ALA A 154 -5.86 -3.17 0.48
N HIS A 155 -5.37 -4.23 1.11
CA HIS A 155 -5.23 -4.36 2.56
C HIS A 155 -6.53 -4.10 3.33
N ILE A 156 -7.63 -4.66 2.84
CA ILE A 156 -8.98 -4.50 3.37
C ILE A 156 -9.19 -5.42 4.56
N SER A 157 -9.59 -4.88 5.69
CA SER A 157 -9.84 -5.65 6.91
C SER A 157 -11.06 -6.56 6.77
N GLU A 158 -10.90 -7.84 7.05
CA GLU A 158 -12.01 -8.81 7.06
C GLU A 158 -13.05 -8.56 8.19
N ASN A 159 -12.64 -7.87 9.26
CA ASN A 159 -13.47 -7.67 10.43
C ASN A 159 -14.09 -6.27 10.52
N ASN A 160 -13.46 -5.28 9.92
CA ASN A 160 -13.83 -3.88 10.10
C ASN A 160 -14.05 -3.17 8.76
N ASN A 161 -14.27 -3.92 7.69
CA ASN A 161 -14.57 -3.40 6.35
C ASN A 161 -15.34 -4.44 5.54
N THR A 162 -15.84 -4.00 4.38
CA THR A 162 -16.23 -4.89 3.28
C THR A 162 -15.75 -4.31 1.95
N PRO A 163 -15.57 -5.14 0.92
CA PRO A 163 -15.25 -4.67 -0.43
C PRO A 163 -16.20 -3.57 -0.93
N GLU A 164 -17.49 -3.73 -0.67
CA GLU A 164 -18.54 -2.81 -1.09
C GLU A 164 -18.44 -1.45 -0.39
N LEU A 165 -18.14 -1.44 0.92
CA LEU A 165 -17.95 -0.20 1.68
C LEU A 165 -16.69 0.55 1.24
N ALA A 166 -15.57 -0.15 1.05
CA ALA A 166 -14.35 0.44 0.53
C ALA A 166 -14.58 1.06 -0.85
N TYR A 167 -15.18 0.29 -1.76
CA TYR A 167 -15.52 0.74 -3.11
C TYR A 167 -16.45 1.96 -3.10
N SER A 168 -17.59 1.87 -2.41
CA SER A 168 -18.60 2.93 -2.42
C SER A 168 -18.09 4.24 -1.82
N THR A 169 -17.30 4.15 -0.74
CA THR A 169 -16.72 5.34 -0.09
C THR A 169 -15.75 6.04 -1.03
N VAL A 170 -14.86 5.29 -1.67
CA VAL A 170 -13.85 5.86 -2.58
C VAL A 170 -14.50 6.35 -3.87
N SER A 171 -15.34 5.55 -4.53
CA SER A 171 -15.97 5.92 -5.79
C SER A 171 -16.85 7.16 -5.67
N THR A 172 -17.60 7.29 -4.57
CA THR A 172 -18.46 8.46 -4.32
C THR A 172 -17.66 9.76 -4.34
N LEU A 173 -16.50 9.80 -3.65
CA LEU A 173 -15.69 11.00 -3.60
C LEU A 173 -14.95 11.26 -4.93
N LEU A 174 -14.50 10.21 -5.61
CA LEU A 174 -13.76 10.36 -6.87
C LEU A 174 -14.64 10.76 -8.07
N LYS A 175 -15.96 10.56 -8.01
CA LYS A 175 -16.91 11.12 -8.98
C LYS A 175 -16.81 12.64 -9.09
N GLU A 176 -16.43 13.33 -8.02
CA GLU A 176 -16.21 14.79 -8.03
C GLU A 176 -15.06 15.19 -8.98
N ASN A 177 -14.10 14.30 -9.23
CA ASN A 177 -12.99 14.47 -10.17
C ASN A 177 -13.23 13.82 -11.54
N ASN A 178 -14.47 13.40 -11.84
CA ASN A 178 -14.83 12.70 -13.07
C ASN A 178 -14.01 11.42 -13.32
N PHE A 179 -13.51 10.76 -12.26
CA PHE A 179 -12.81 9.49 -12.39
C PHE A 179 -13.82 8.37 -12.70
N ASP A 180 -13.53 7.55 -13.72
CA ASP A 180 -14.40 6.41 -14.07
C ASP A 180 -14.32 5.34 -12.97
N GLU A 181 -15.42 5.12 -12.29
CA GLU A 181 -15.51 4.16 -11.21
C GLU A 181 -15.24 2.70 -11.62
N LYS A 182 -15.36 2.36 -12.92
CA LYS A 182 -15.01 1.04 -13.45
C LYS A 182 -13.52 0.71 -13.29
N ASN A 183 -12.70 1.72 -13.14
CA ASN A 183 -11.25 1.59 -12.97
C ASN A 183 -10.84 1.51 -11.50
N ILE A 184 -11.80 1.41 -10.58
CA ILE A 184 -11.56 1.12 -9.16
C ILE A 184 -11.72 -0.39 -8.95
N ILE A 185 -10.63 -1.04 -8.59
CA ILE A 185 -10.54 -2.49 -8.39
C ILE A 185 -10.34 -2.77 -6.90
N ILE A 186 -10.96 -3.81 -6.41
CA ILE A 186 -10.77 -4.31 -5.04
C ILE A 186 -9.82 -5.51 -5.08
N ALA A 187 -8.65 -5.39 -4.46
CA ALA A 187 -7.76 -6.52 -4.26
C ALA A 187 -8.33 -7.44 -3.18
N LYS A 188 -8.56 -8.70 -3.53
CA LYS A 188 -9.03 -9.72 -2.60
C LYS A 188 -7.87 -10.38 -1.85
N GLN A 189 -8.12 -10.88 -0.67
CA GLN A 189 -7.06 -11.48 0.16
C GLN A 189 -6.63 -12.86 -0.32
N TYR A 190 -7.53 -13.66 -0.86
CA TYR A 190 -7.31 -15.06 -1.21
C TYR A 190 -7.45 -15.37 -2.69
N GLU A 191 -7.67 -14.35 -3.51
CA GLU A 191 -7.81 -14.48 -4.95
C GLU A 191 -6.88 -13.48 -5.63
N GLU A 192 -6.32 -13.88 -6.76
CA GLU A 192 -5.54 -12.96 -7.59
C GLU A 192 -6.45 -11.88 -8.21
N THR A 193 -5.94 -10.66 -8.29
CA THR A 193 -6.60 -9.57 -8.98
C THR A 193 -6.42 -9.74 -10.49
N GLU A 194 -7.43 -9.42 -11.28
CA GLU A 194 -7.32 -9.40 -12.74
C GLU A 194 -6.16 -8.52 -13.20
N MET A 195 -5.46 -8.98 -14.24
CA MET A 195 -4.36 -8.21 -14.82
C MET A 195 -4.92 -6.96 -15.49
N VAL A 196 -4.32 -5.81 -15.19
CA VAL A 196 -4.62 -4.54 -15.88
C VAL A 196 -3.46 -4.14 -16.78
N GLU A 197 -3.78 -3.66 -17.98
CA GLU A 197 -2.81 -3.13 -18.93
C GLU A 197 -2.88 -1.60 -18.97
N VAL A 198 -1.71 -0.94 -19.04
CA VAL A 198 -1.59 0.53 -19.00
C VAL A 198 -0.74 1.09 -20.14
#